data_6b3772e881daada4e21a1a9588b33efa
#
_entry.id   6b3772e881daada4e21a1a9588b33efa
#
_cell.length_a   1.000
_cell.length_b   1.000
_cell.length_c   1.000
_cell.angle_alpha   90.00
_cell.angle_beta   90.00
_cell.angle_gamma   90.00
#
_symmetry.space_group_name_H-M   'P 1'
#
loop_
_entity.id
_entity.type
_entity.pdbx_description
1 polymer ?
#
loop_
_entity_poly.entity_id
_entity_poly.type
_entity_poly.pdbx_seq_one_letter_code
_entity_poly.pdbx_strand_id
1 'polypeptide(L)'
;MTEKLAILWPEIFLFIATCLVMITGQWPSRAIRQFTPWICVVALLLAFFGAMTSPATQGMFPAIIPYAKMVIAFVGLLILLLLSGTVDRQIEVDVDKGKLFQSIRSNRGEFYAFFMFSLTGLMLTASADDLIWLFLALELTSLPTYIMVAMSRDEDSSLESAVKYFFLGALSAAIFLYGFALIYGATGTTDLNEIAAVFAADGISSIGMMGLLMAVIGVSFKIAAVPMHFYTPDVYQGAASPVSAMLAFVPKTAGFIALMFLLGTAGWGFGPSGGHLPVPIEATLWIMAALTMTVGNVLALLQSSVKRILAYSSIAHSGYMLVGIIAGPGLPGGPFYENGLAALLFYLFTYGVMTVGTFAVLASLEHRNGKEADHIDDIRGICKSHPVLGWTFVITVLSMLGFPPLLGFIGKLGLFTAGIAAGHYALIVILGINSAIAACYYLRLVAVSYIDDSEKSKDPVYATPFFLRPTAG
;
A
#
# COMPACT_ATOMS: atom_id res chain seq x y z
N MET A 1 7.43 -24.04 19.68
CA MET A 1 6.44 -24.23 18.60
C MET A 1 5.09 -23.59 18.92
N THR A 2 4.54 -23.77 20.12
CA THR A 2 3.27 -23.18 20.57
C THR A 2 3.26 -21.64 20.60
N GLU A 3 4.35 -21.01 21.02
CA GLU A 3 4.46 -19.54 21.05
C GLU A 3 4.49 -18.92 19.66
N LYS A 4 5.27 -19.49 18.71
CA LYS A 4 5.27 -18.99 17.32
C LYS A 4 3.90 -19.15 16.65
N LEU A 5 3.16 -20.23 16.94
CA LEU A 5 1.79 -20.40 16.45
C LEU A 5 0.84 -19.34 17.02
N ALA A 6 0.99 -18.97 18.30
CA ALA A 6 0.15 -17.94 18.92
C ALA A 6 0.35 -16.54 18.30
N ILE A 7 1.54 -16.25 17.76
CA ILE A 7 1.84 -15.01 17.05
C ILE A 7 1.24 -15.01 15.64
N LEU A 8 1.11 -16.20 15.01
CA LEU A 8 0.68 -16.37 13.62
C LEU A 8 -0.84 -16.62 13.46
N TRP A 9 -1.63 -16.57 14.54
CA TRP A 9 -3.08 -16.74 14.43
C TRP A 9 -3.74 -15.85 13.36
N PRO A 10 -3.41 -14.54 13.24
CA PRO A 10 -4.00 -13.69 12.21
C PRO A 10 -3.75 -14.24 10.80
N GLU A 11 -2.51 -14.63 10.50
CA GLU A 11 -2.11 -15.19 9.21
C GLU A 11 -2.78 -16.54 8.93
N ILE A 12 -2.93 -17.38 9.94
CA ILE A 12 -3.61 -18.68 9.82
C ILE A 12 -5.08 -18.47 9.45
N PHE A 13 -5.78 -17.53 10.06
CA PHE A 13 -7.18 -17.21 9.70
C PHE A 13 -7.28 -16.75 8.25
N LEU A 14 -6.37 -15.88 7.79
CA LEU A 14 -6.38 -15.42 6.40
C LEU A 14 -6.06 -16.56 5.43
N PHE A 15 -5.12 -17.43 5.76
CA PHE A 15 -4.77 -18.58 4.91
C PHE A 15 -5.92 -19.58 4.79
N ILE A 16 -6.58 -19.93 5.91
CA ILE A 16 -7.77 -20.80 5.90
C ILE A 16 -8.87 -20.18 5.04
N ALA A 17 -9.11 -18.87 5.22
CA ALA A 17 -10.11 -18.16 4.42
C ALA A 17 -9.77 -18.19 2.93
N THR A 18 -8.49 -18.06 2.57
CA THR A 18 -8.03 -18.17 1.18
C THR A 18 -8.42 -19.51 0.55
N CYS A 19 -8.17 -20.63 1.26
CA CYS A 19 -8.55 -21.95 0.80
C CYS A 19 -10.06 -22.09 0.65
N LEU A 20 -10.85 -21.57 1.59
CA LEU A 20 -12.32 -21.61 1.53
C LEU A 20 -12.86 -20.77 0.37
N VAL A 21 -12.30 -19.62 0.12
CA VAL A 21 -12.70 -18.68 -0.93
C VAL A 21 -12.44 -19.27 -2.33
N MET A 22 -11.31 -19.95 -2.53
CA MET A 22 -11.04 -20.70 -3.77
C MET A 22 -12.15 -21.67 -4.12
N ILE A 23 -12.63 -22.41 -3.12
CA ILE A 23 -13.69 -23.41 -3.31
C ILE A 23 -15.04 -22.74 -3.52
N THR A 24 -15.41 -21.80 -2.65
CA THR A 24 -16.75 -21.18 -2.65
C THR A 24 -16.96 -20.27 -3.85
N GLY A 25 -15.93 -19.62 -4.34
CA GLY A 25 -16.01 -18.70 -5.48
C GLY A 25 -16.31 -19.40 -6.81
N GLN A 26 -15.96 -20.68 -6.94
CA GLN A 26 -16.23 -21.50 -8.14
C GLN A 26 -17.48 -22.38 -8.00
N TRP A 27 -18.20 -22.29 -6.87
CA TRP A 27 -19.34 -23.16 -6.62
C TRP A 27 -20.51 -22.86 -7.57
N PRO A 28 -21.21 -23.89 -8.10
CA PRO A 28 -22.34 -23.70 -9.04
C PRO A 28 -23.48 -22.87 -8.46
N SER A 29 -23.75 -23.00 -7.15
CA SER A 29 -24.83 -22.28 -6.48
C SER A 29 -24.48 -20.80 -6.30
N ARG A 30 -25.34 -19.91 -6.82
CA ARG A 30 -25.21 -18.45 -6.67
C ARG A 30 -25.15 -18.00 -5.20
N ALA A 31 -25.98 -18.58 -4.35
CA ALA A 31 -26.01 -18.25 -2.93
C ALA A 31 -24.63 -18.47 -2.27
N ILE A 32 -23.95 -19.58 -2.60
CA ILE A 32 -22.62 -19.88 -2.07
C ILE A 32 -21.58 -18.88 -2.60
N ARG A 33 -21.61 -18.54 -3.89
CA ARG A 33 -20.69 -17.56 -4.47
C ARG A 33 -20.87 -16.17 -3.87
N GLN A 34 -22.09 -15.79 -3.50
CA GLN A 34 -22.36 -14.50 -2.83
C GLN A 34 -21.83 -14.46 -1.40
N PHE A 35 -21.58 -15.60 -0.75
CA PHE A 35 -20.95 -15.66 0.57
C PHE A 35 -19.44 -15.50 0.52
N THR A 36 -18.78 -15.62 -0.63
CA THR A 36 -17.31 -15.50 -0.77
C THR A 36 -16.73 -14.22 -0.14
N PRO A 37 -17.24 -13.00 -0.40
CA PRO A 37 -16.73 -11.80 0.25
C PRO A 37 -16.93 -11.81 1.78
N TRP A 38 -18.03 -12.42 2.27
CA TRP A 38 -18.31 -12.50 3.70
C TRP A 38 -17.33 -13.40 4.44
N ILE A 39 -16.83 -14.47 3.81
CA ILE A 39 -15.75 -15.30 4.36
C ILE A 39 -14.50 -14.42 4.59
N CYS A 40 -14.15 -13.59 3.61
CA CYS A 40 -13.05 -12.66 3.73
C CYS A 40 -13.27 -11.63 4.85
N VAL A 41 -14.49 -11.07 4.98
CA VAL A 41 -14.84 -10.13 6.07
C VAL A 41 -14.63 -10.79 7.43
N VAL A 42 -15.17 -11.99 7.64
CA VAL A 42 -15.03 -12.73 8.91
C VAL A 42 -13.56 -13.01 9.21
N ALA A 43 -12.77 -13.45 8.22
CA ALA A 43 -11.36 -13.73 8.41
C ALA A 43 -10.55 -12.47 8.78
N LEU A 44 -10.83 -11.33 8.14
CA LEU A 44 -10.17 -10.06 8.46
C LEU A 44 -10.54 -9.55 9.85
N LEU A 45 -11.80 -9.71 10.28
CA LEU A 45 -12.20 -9.39 11.66
C LEU A 45 -11.52 -10.31 12.67
N LEU A 46 -11.46 -11.62 12.41
CA LEU A 46 -10.73 -12.57 13.26
C LEU A 46 -9.24 -12.25 13.31
N ALA A 47 -8.65 -11.88 12.17
CA ALA A 47 -7.24 -11.45 12.11
C ALA A 47 -7.00 -10.15 12.90
N PHE A 48 -7.92 -9.19 12.84
CA PHE A 48 -7.85 -7.94 13.63
C PHE A 48 -7.87 -8.23 15.14
N PHE A 49 -8.86 -8.99 15.62
CA PHE A 49 -8.96 -9.37 17.02
C PHE A 49 -7.83 -10.31 17.46
N GLY A 50 -7.40 -11.22 16.58
CA GLY A 50 -6.24 -12.08 16.80
C GLY A 50 -4.95 -11.28 16.99
N ALA A 51 -4.74 -10.23 16.17
CA ALA A 51 -3.60 -9.33 16.33
C ALA A 51 -3.64 -8.54 17.64
N MET A 52 -4.84 -8.12 18.08
CA MET A 52 -5.03 -7.39 19.33
C MET A 52 -4.70 -8.24 20.57
N THR A 53 -4.92 -9.56 20.49
CA THR A 53 -4.69 -10.51 21.59
C THR A 53 -3.36 -11.27 21.47
N SER A 54 -2.61 -11.05 20.39
CA SER A 54 -1.32 -11.72 20.17
C SER A 54 -0.31 -11.35 21.26
N PRO A 55 0.45 -12.31 21.78
CA PRO A 55 1.52 -12.02 22.74
C PRO A 55 2.58 -11.12 22.07
N ALA A 56 3.28 -10.33 22.89
CA ALA A 56 4.41 -9.54 22.40
C ALA A 56 5.47 -10.48 21.78
N THR A 57 5.93 -10.15 20.59
CA THR A 57 6.96 -10.92 19.91
C THR A 57 8.32 -10.66 20.56
N GLN A 58 9.24 -11.62 20.47
CA GLN A 58 10.66 -11.39 20.84
C GLN A 58 11.46 -10.78 19.69
N GLY A 59 10.78 -10.31 18.63
CA GLY A 59 11.41 -9.73 17.46
C GLY A 59 11.97 -8.33 17.70
N MET A 60 12.60 -7.77 16.68
CA MET A 60 13.29 -6.47 16.70
C MET A 60 12.38 -5.29 17.11
N PHE A 61 11.08 -5.34 16.77
CA PHE A 61 10.09 -4.30 17.09
C PHE A 61 8.83 -4.90 17.72
N PRO A 62 8.90 -5.50 18.92
CA PRO A 62 7.78 -6.27 19.49
C PRO A 62 6.50 -5.45 19.71
N ALA A 63 6.64 -4.17 20.05
CA ALA A 63 5.50 -3.29 20.29
C ALA A 63 4.80 -2.84 18.99
N ILE A 64 5.50 -2.82 17.86
CA ILE A 64 5.00 -2.30 16.58
C ILE A 64 4.18 -3.35 15.83
N ILE A 65 4.56 -4.62 15.91
CA ILE A 65 3.99 -5.71 15.11
C ILE A 65 2.48 -5.88 15.29
N PRO A 66 1.90 -5.93 16.51
CA PRO A 66 0.46 -6.05 16.70
C PRO A 66 -0.31 -4.89 16.07
N TYR A 67 0.20 -3.65 16.23
CA TYR A 67 -0.43 -2.47 15.62
C TYR A 67 -0.38 -2.52 14.09
N ALA A 68 0.75 -2.93 13.52
CA ALA A 68 0.87 -3.11 12.08
C ALA A 68 -0.16 -4.12 11.55
N LYS A 69 -0.31 -5.28 12.19
CA LYS A 69 -1.31 -6.29 11.82
C LYS A 69 -2.74 -5.77 11.94
N MET A 70 -3.07 -5.02 13.00
CA MET A 70 -4.40 -4.40 13.15
C MET A 70 -4.67 -3.39 12.02
N VAL A 71 -3.70 -2.56 11.67
CA VAL A 71 -3.80 -1.60 10.54
C VAL A 71 -4.03 -2.35 9.23
N ILE A 72 -3.27 -3.42 8.99
CA ILE A 72 -3.40 -4.25 7.77
C ILE A 72 -4.80 -4.86 7.68
N ALA A 73 -5.30 -5.44 8.77
CA ALA A 73 -6.63 -6.05 8.79
C ALA A 73 -7.74 -5.01 8.59
N PHE A 74 -7.65 -3.85 9.23
CA PHE A 74 -8.64 -2.78 9.12
C PHE A 74 -8.69 -2.18 7.72
N VAL A 75 -7.54 -1.75 7.17
CA VAL A 75 -7.48 -1.20 5.81
C VAL A 75 -7.78 -2.27 4.77
N GLY A 76 -7.35 -3.52 5.01
CA GLY A 76 -7.72 -4.68 4.20
C GLY A 76 -9.23 -4.89 4.13
N LEU A 77 -9.96 -4.69 5.23
CA LEU A 77 -11.43 -4.73 5.25
C LEU A 77 -12.04 -3.63 4.38
N LEU A 78 -11.54 -2.40 4.45
CA LEU A 78 -12.01 -1.30 3.61
C LEU A 78 -11.74 -1.57 2.12
N ILE A 79 -10.57 -2.10 1.78
CA ILE A 79 -10.23 -2.51 0.41
C ILE A 79 -11.14 -3.65 -0.05
N LEU A 80 -11.42 -4.64 0.79
CA LEU A 80 -12.32 -5.74 0.46
C LEU A 80 -13.72 -5.24 0.11
N LEU A 81 -14.27 -4.30 0.89
CA LEU A 81 -15.55 -3.68 0.60
C LEU A 81 -15.53 -3.00 -0.77
N LEU A 82 -14.43 -2.36 -1.12
CA LEU A 82 -14.26 -1.73 -2.42
C LEU A 82 -14.11 -2.76 -3.56
N LEU A 83 -13.42 -3.88 -3.34
CA LEU A 83 -13.24 -4.94 -4.33
C LEU A 83 -14.51 -5.77 -4.60
N SER A 84 -15.49 -5.76 -3.70
CA SER A 84 -16.65 -6.67 -3.72
C SER A 84 -17.51 -6.58 -4.99
N GLY A 85 -17.46 -5.51 -5.75
CA GLY A 85 -18.20 -5.31 -6.98
C GLY A 85 -17.39 -5.40 -8.29
N THR A 86 -16.08 -5.74 -8.21
CA THR A 86 -15.16 -5.61 -9.35
C THR A 86 -15.23 -6.79 -10.32
N VAL A 87 -15.35 -8.02 -9.82
CA VAL A 87 -15.16 -9.26 -10.60
C VAL A 87 -16.47 -9.96 -10.91
N ASP A 88 -16.51 -10.56 -12.10
CA ASP A 88 -17.61 -11.41 -12.61
C ASP A 88 -18.97 -10.70 -12.77
N ARG A 89 -18.97 -9.36 -12.79
CA ARG A 89 -20.19 -8.56 -12.93
C ARG A 89 -20.99 -8.96 -14.18
N GLN A 90 -20.32 -9.13 -15.32
CA GLN A 90 -20.97 -9.53 -16.58
C GLN A 90 -21.51 -10.96 -16.53
N ILE A 91 -20.76 -11.87 -15.89
CA ILE A 91 -21.16 -13.28 -15.73
C ILE A 91 -22.42 -13.39 -14.88
N GLU A 92 -22.51 -12.66 -13.77
CA GLU A 92 -23.70 -12.67 -12.91
C GLU A 92 -24.92 -12.05 -13.63
N VAL A 93 -24.73 -10.98 -14.43
CA VAL A 93 -25.78 -10.40 -15.27
C VAL A 93 -26.26 -11.40 -16.32
N ASP A 94 -25.36 -12.19 -16.92
CA ASP A 94 -25.72 -13.22 -17.90
C ASP A 94 -26.48 -14.39 -17.26
N VAL A 95 -26.10 -14.78 -16.04
CA VAL A 95 -26.84 -15.79 -15.24
C VAL A 95 -28.22 -15.27 -14.87
N ASP A 96 -28.39 -14.01 -14.54
CA ASP A 96 -29.70 -13.37 -14.27
C ASP A 96 -30.60 -13.37 -15.51
N LYS A 97 -30.02 -13.34 -16.72
CA LYS A 97 -30.72 -13.47 -18.00
C LYS A 97 -31.00 -14.92 -18.39
N GLY A 98 -30.74 -15.89 -17.48
CA GLY A 98 -31.02 -17.30 -17.68
C GLY A 98 -29.92 -18.12 -18.38
N LYS A 99 -28.68 -17.55 -18.55
CA LYS A 99 -27.55 -18.33 -19.03
C LYS A 99 -27.01 -19.25 -17.93
N LEU A 100 -26.54 -20.44 -18.32
CA LEU A 100 -25.91 -21.37 -17.38
C LEU A 100 -24.58 -20.79 -16.86
N PHE A 101 -24.38 -20.87 -15.54
CA PHE A 101 -23.12 -20.53 -14.92
C PHE A 101 -22.01 -21.49 -15.37
N GLN A 102 -20.92 -20.94 -15.86
CA GLN A 102 -19.74 -21.71 -16.26
C GLN A 102 -18.60 -21.37 -15.27
N SER A 103 -18.31 -22.30 -14.35
CA SER A 103 -17.27 -22.11 -13.32
C SER A 103 -15.89 -21.82 -13.92
N ILE A 104 -15.57 -22.39 -15.07
CA ILE A 104 -14.28 -22.17 -15.78
C ILE A 104 -14.09 -20.70 -16.23
N ARG A 105 -15.19 -19.94 -16.38
CA ARG A 105 -15.14 -18.52 -16.79
C ARG A 105 -15.21 -17.56 -15.60
N SER A 106 -15.51 -18.05 -14.41
CA SER A 106 -15.60 -17.23 -13.21
C SER A 106 -14.23 -17.07 -12.59
N ASN A 107 -13.80 -15.84 -12.41
CA ASN A 107 -12.53 -15.49 -11.75
C ASN A 107 -12.72 -15.11 -10.29
N ARG A 108 -13.95 -15.17 -9.76
CA ARG A 108 -14.29 -14.67 -8.42
C ARG A 108 -13.49 -15.36 -7.30
N GLY A 109 -13.43 -16.69 -7.30
CA GLY A 109 -12.69 -17.45 -6.30
C GLY A 109 -11.20 -17.09 -6.30
N GLU A 110 -10.60 -17.06 -7.47
CA GLU A 110 -9.19 -16.75 -7.67
C GLU A 110 -8.87 -15.31 -7.26
N PHE A 111 -9.70 -14.35 -7.67
CA PHE A 111 -9.50 -12.93 -7.36
C PHE A 111 -9.53 -12.65 -5.86
N TYR A 112 -10.52 -13.17 -5.12
CA TYR A 112 -10.54 -13.02 -3.66
C TYR A 112 -9.43 -13.82 -2.97
N ALA A 113 -9.05 -14.98 -3.50
CA ALA A 113 -7.93 -15.74 -2.99
C ALA A 113 -6.60 -14.98 -3.15
N PHE A 114 -6.34 -14.38 -4.31
CA PHE A 114 -5.15 -13.55 -4.52
C PHE A 114 -5.14 -12.32 -3.61
N PHE A 115 -6.29 -11.70 -3.40
CA PHE A 115 -6.40 -10.62 -2.42
C PHE A 115 -6.01 -11.08 -1.02
N MET A 116 -6.58 -12.18 -0.55
CA MET A 116 -6.30 -12.73 0.78
C MET A 116 -4.85 -13.22 0.91
N PHE A 117 -4.27 -13.84 -0.13
CA PHE A 117 -2.87 -14.21 -0.18
C PHE A 117 -1.95 -13.00 -0.04
N SER A 118 -2.26 -11.92 -0.74
CA SER A 118 -1.48 -10.69 -0.67
C SER A 118 -1.51 -10.09 0.74
N LEU A 119 -2.66 -10.08 1.42
CA LEU A 119 -2.77 -9.64 2.80
C LEU A 119 -2.09 -10.60 3.79
N THR A 120 -2.16 -11.91 3.54
CA THR A 120 -1.42 -12.91 4.33
C THR A 120 0.08 -12.67 4.23
N GLY A 121 0.59 -12.45 3.00
CA GLY A 121 1.99 -12.10 2.78
C GLY A 121 2.40 -10.81 3.50
N LEU A 122 1.55 -9.80 3.47
CA LEU A 122 1.79 -8.54 4.19
C LEU A 122 1.84 -8.74 5.71
N MET A 123 0.94 -9.53 6.30
CA MET A 123 1.00 -9.85 7.73
C MET A 123 2.22 -10.71 8.08
N LEU A 124 2.58 -11.69 7.23
CA LEU A 124 3.80 -12.47 7.40
C LEU A 124 5.06 -11.59 7.32
N THR A 125 5.06 -10.55 6.47
CA THR A 125 6.16 -9.56 6.44
C THR A 125 6.31 -8.88 7.81
N ALA A 126 5.20 -8.52 8.46
CA ALA A 126 5.23 -7.93 9.80
C ALA A 126 5.67 -8.91 10.90
N SER A 127 5.62 -10.21 10.65
CA SER A 127 6.03 -11.27 11.58
C SER A 127 7.43 -11.85 11.27
N ALA A 128 8.14 -11.31 10.28
CA ALA A 128 9.41 -11.86 9.85
C ALA A 128 10.51 -11.66 10.92
N ASP A 129 11.22 -12.72 11.24
CA ASP A 129 12.39 -12.73 12.11
C ASP A 129 13.66 -13.17 11.39
N ASP A 130 13.55 -13.50 10.09
CA ASP A 130 14.60 -14.10 9.25
C ASP A 130 14.54 -13.54 7.83
N LEU A 131 15.70 -13.41 7.15
CA LEU A 131 15.79 -12.87 5.78
C LEU A 131 15.05 -13.74 4.75
N ILE A 132 15.07 -15.08 4.91
CA ILE A 132 14.38 -15.99 3.98
C ILE A 132 12.88 -15.84 4.14
N TRP A 133 12.41 -15.79 5.40
CA TRP A 133 11.00 -15.50 5.70
C TRP A 133 10.56 -14.16 5.10
N LEU A 134 11.35 -13.10 5.33
CA LEU A 134 11.07 -11.77 4.82
C LEU A 134 10.96 -11.77 3.29
N PHE A 135 11.88 -12.47 2.60
CA PHE A 135 11.82 -12.63 1.15
C PHE A 135 10.54 -13.31 0.70
N LEU A 136 10.22 -14.48 1.27
CA LEU A 136 9.02 -15.23 0.89
C LEU A 136 7.73 -14.46 1.17
N ALA A 137 7.65 -13.74 2.30
CA ALA A 137 6.50 -12.92 2.66
C ALA A 137 6.32 -11.74 1.70
N LEU A 138 7.40 -11.07 1.29
CA LEU A 138 7.38 -9.99 0.30
C LEU A 138 6.92 -10.50 -1.08
N GLU A 139 7.35 -11.70 -1.50
CA GLU A 139 6.89 -12.27 -2.76
C GLU A 139 5.44 -12.76 -2.69
N LEU A 140 5.03 -13.36 -1.56
CA LEU A 140 3.63 -13.73 -1.34
C LEU A 140 2.69 -12.50 -1.35
N THR A 141 3.19 -11.34 -0.91
CA THR A 141 2.46 -10.08 -1.01
C THR A 141 2.30 -9.64 -2.46
N SER A 142 3.33 -9.81 -3.31
CA SER A 142 3.44 -9.15 -4.61
C SER A 142 2.94 -9.98 -5.79
N LEU A 143 3.27 -11.29 -5.83
CA LEU A 143 2.85 -12.17 -6.93
C LEU A 143 1.34 -12.15 -7.17
N PRO A 144 0.48 -12.22 -6.12
CA PRO A 144 -0.95 -12.09 -6.29
C PRO A 144 -1.37 -10.73 -6.89
N THR A 145 -0.68 -9.64 -6.53
CA THR A 145 -1.05 -8.31 -7.04
C THR A 145 -0.79 -8.17 -8.54
N TYR A 146 0.26 -8.81 -9.08
CA TYR A 146 0.51 -8.82 -10.54
C TYR A 146 -0.64 -9.47 -11.29
N ILE A 147 -1.12 -10.61 -10.78
CA ILE A 147 -2.24 -11.35 -11.37
C ILE A 147 -3.53 -10.54 -11.23
N MET A 148 -3.78 -9.93 -10.07
CA MET A 148 -4.98 -9.12 -9.85
C MET A 148 -5.05 -7.91 -10.78
N VAL A 149 -3.91 -7.29 -11.15
CA VAL A 149 -3.88 -6.24 -12.16
C VAL A 149 -4.33 -6.79 -13.51
N ALA A 150 -3.79 -7.94 -13.94
CA ALA A 150 -4.15 -8.57 -15.21
C ALA A 150 -5.63 -8.98 -15.29
N MET A 151 -6.20 -9.47 -14.15
CA MET A 151 -7.59 -9.93 -14.07
C MET A 151 -8.60 -8.80 -13.84
N SER A 152 -8.14 -7.58 -13.53
CA SER A 152 -9.01 -6.50 -13.08
C SER A 152 -9.89 -5.91 -14.17
N ARG A 153 -9.45 -5.97 -15.43
CA ARG A 153 -10.17 -5.50 -16.63
C ARG A 153 -9.84 -6.38 -17.82
N ASP A 154 -10.81 -6.54 -18.70
CA ASP A 154 -10.63 -7.23 -19.98
C ASP A 154 -10.19 -6.22 -21.07
N GLU A 155 -9.03 -5.59 -20.84
CA GLU A 155 -8.43 -4.58 -21.72
C GLU A 155 -6.93 -4.84 -21.89
N ASP A 156 -6.40 -4.59 -23.10
CA ASP A 156 -4.97 -4.75 -23.41
C ASP A 156 -4.08 -3.86 -22.51
N SER A 157 -4.58 -2.69 -22.11
CA SER A 157 -3.89 -1.77 -21.21
C SER A 157 -3.64 -2.37 -19.82
N SER A 158 -4.56 -3.20 -19.33
CA SER A 158 -4.43 -3.91 -18.06
C SER A 158 -3.37 -5.00 -18.14
N LEU A 159 -3.36 -5.78 -19.23
CA LEU A 159 -2.34 -6.81 -19.48
C LEU A 159 -0.95 -6.22 -19.65
N GLU A 160 -0.81 -5.13 -20.43
CA GLU A 160 0.45 -4.40 -20.58
C GLU A 160 0.98 -3.91 -19.24
N SER A 161 0.11 -3.32 -18.42
CA SER A 161 0.45 -2.82 -17.08
C SER A 161 0.89 -3.95 -16.17
N ALA A 162 0.21 -5.10 -16.19
CA ALA A 162 0.56 -6.28 -15.40
C ALA A 162 1.94 -6.84 -15.79
N VAL A 163 2.24 -6.91 -17.09
CA VAL A 163 3.54 -7.37 -17.61
C VAL A 163 4.66 -6.43 -17.17
N LYS A 164 4.49 -5.10 -17.31
CA LYS A 164 5.46 -4.11 -16.83
C LYS A 164 5.70 -4.25 -15.32
N TYR A 165 4.62 -4.41 -14.55
CA TYR A 165 4.69 -4.55 -13.10
C TYR A 165 5.44 -5.81 -12.69
N PHE A 166 5.13 -6.94 -13.33
CA PHE A 166 5.79 -8.22 -13.06
C PHE A 166 7.29 -8.18 -13.36
N PHE A 167 7.71 -7.72 -14.55
CA PHE A 167 9.13 -7.74 -14.90
C PHE A 167 9.99 -6.81 -14.04
N LEU A 168 9.49 -5.61 -13.75
CA LEU A 168 10.18 -4.68 -12.85
C LEU A 168 10.18 -5.20 -11.40
N GLY A 169 9.11 -5.87 -10.98
CA GLY A 169 9.01 -6.53 -9.69
C GLY A 169 10.01 -7.68 -9.55
N ALA A 170 10.12 -8.53 -10.57
CA ALA A 170 11.08 -9.64 -10.59
C ALA A 170 12.55 -9.14 -10.56
N LEU A 171 12.85 -8.07 -11.31
CA LEU A 171 14.17 -7.42 -11.24
C LEU A 171 14.46 -6.90 -9.82
N SER A 172 13.50 -6.24 -9.22
CA SER A 172 13.59 -5.75 -7.84
C SER A 172 13.84 -6.89 -6.85
N ALA A 173 13.09 -8.00 -6.99
CA ALA A 173 13.23 -9.18 -6.16
C ALA A 173 14.64 -9.78 -6.26
N ALA A 174 15.19 -9.87 -7.46
CA ALA A 174 16.57 -10.34 -7.67
C ALA A 174 17.60 -9.43 -6.98
N ILE A 175 17.41 -8.10 -7.02
CA ILE A 175 18.32 -7.13 -6.39
C ILE A 175 18.29 -7.28 -4.86
N PHE A 176 17.10 -7.30 -4.22
CA PHE A 176 17.09 -7.40 -2.75
C PHE A 176 17.44 -8.81 -2.25
N LEU A 177 17.13 -9.86 -3.01
CA LEU A 177 17.57 -11.22 -2.67
C LEU A 177 19.10 -11.33 -2.72
N TYR A 178 19.74 -10.73 -3.73
CA TYR A 178 21.19 -10.67 -3.79
C TYR A 178 21.77 -9.86 -2.62
N GLY A 179 21.10 -8.77 -2.24
CA GLY A 179 21.42 -8.01 -1.03
C GLY A 179 21.38 -8.88 0.23
N PHE A 180 20.33 -9.71 0.39
CA PHE A 180 20.20 -10.64 1.51
C PHE A 180 21.32 -11.71 1.51
N ALA A 181 21.69 -12.22 0.33
CA ALA A 181 22.81 -13.16 0.20
C ALA A 181 24.16 -12.52 0.64
N LEU A 182 24.39 -11.24 0.32
CA LEU A 182 25.58 -10.52 0.78
C LEU A 182 25.56 -10.25 2.30
N ILE A 183 24.41 -9.95 2.89
CA ILE A 183 24.24 -9.82 4.34
C ILE A 183 24.57 -11.15 5.02
N TYR A 184 24.00 -12.25 4.51
CA TYR A 184 24.33 -13.60 4.99
C TYR A 184 25.82 -13.92 4.86
N GLY A 185 26.43 -13.58 3.72
CA GLY A 185 27.88 -13.76 3.51
C GLY A 185 28.76 -12.95 4.47
N ALA A 186 28.25 -11.82 4.96
CA ALA A 186 28.95 -10.95 5.91
C ALA A 186 28.78 -11.38 7.37
N THR A 187 27.65 -12.04 7.72
CA THR A 187 27.27 -12.32 9.11
C THR A 187 27.21 -13.81 9.44
N GLY A 188 27.07 -14.67 8.44
CA GLY A 188 26.93 -16.12 8.61
C GLY A 188 25.55 -16.57 9.09
N THR A 189 24.59 -15.67 9.25
CA THR A 189 23.24 -15.97 9.73
C THR A 189 22.16 -15.26 8.90
N THR A 190 20.94 -15.79 8.89
CA THR A 190 19.76 -15.19 8.29
C THR A 190 18.82 -14.58 9.32
N ASP A 191 18.97 -14.90 10.61
CA ASP A 191 18.18 -14.33 11.71
C ASP A 191 18.47 -12.84 11.90
N LEU A 192 17.43 -12.00 11.88
CA LEU A 192 17.57 -10.55 11.93
C LEU A 192 18.16 -10.04 13.24
N ASN A 193 17.90 -10.69 14.37
CA ASN A 193 18.45 -10.30 15.66
C ASN A 193 19.93 -10.69 15.76
N GLU A 194 20.30 -11.88 15.25
CA GLU A 194 21.70 -12.31 15.18
C GLU A 194 22.51 -11.42 14.24
N ILE A 195 21.96 -11.04 13.06
CA ILE A 195 22.59 -10.07 12.15
C ILE A 195 22.85 -8.75 12.87
N ALA A 196 21.86 -8.24 13.61
CA ALA A 196 22.02 -7.01 14.38
C ALA A 196 23.11 -7.15 15.47
N ALA A 197 23.18 -8.31 16.14
CA ALA A 197 24.21 -8.57 17.14
C ALA A 197 25.62 -8.62 16.53
N VAL A 198 25.80 -9.26 15.37
CA VAL A 198 27.08 -9.28 14.64
C VAL A 198 27.49 -7.87 14.20
N PHE A 199 26.57 -7.09 13.62
CA PHE A 199 26.85 -5.73 13.20
C PHE A 199 27.17 -4.78 14.38
N ALA A 200 26.58 -5.02 15.55
CA ALA A 200 26.88 -4.26 16.75
C ALA A 200 28.24 -4.64 17.37
N ALA A 201 28.63 -5.93 17.32
CA ALA A 201 29.89 -6.42 17.90
C ALA A 201 31.11 -6.15 17.01
N ASP A 202 31.02 -6.49 15.71
CA ASP A 202 32.14 -6.47 14.79
C ASP A 202 32.14 -5.26 13.84
N GLY A 203 31.06 -4.44 13.86
CA GLY A 203 30.79 -3.40 12.90
C GLY A 203 30.27 -3.94 11.57
N ILE A 204 29.81 -3.04 10.71
CA ILE A 204 29.26 -3.39 9.40
C ILE A 204 30.42 -3.49 8.38
N SER A 205 30.75 -4.67 7.94
CA SER A 205 31.76 -4.90 6.90
C SER A 205 31.35 -4.26 5.56
N SER A 206 32.31 -4.05 4.65
CA SER A 206 32.02 -3.51 3.30
C SER A 206 31.03 -4.40 2.53
N ILE A 207 31.08 -5.72 2.69
CA ILE A 207 30.15 -6.67 2.07
C ILE A 207 28.76 -6.52 2.70
N GLY A 208 28.67 -6.44 4.03
CA GLY A 208 27.41 -6.21 4.74
C GLY A 208 26.77 -4.86 4.36
N MET A 209 27.57 -3.81 4.23
CA MET A 209 27.10 -2.49 3.79
C MET A 209 26.56 -2.54 2.34
N MET A 210 27.27 -3.20 1.43
CA MET A 210 26.79 -3.39 0.05
C MET A 210 25.50 -4.18 0.04
N GLY A 211 25.39 -5.24 0.87
CA GLY A 211 24.19 -6.05 1.02
C GLY A 211 22.99 -5.23 1.49
N LEU A 212 23.16 -4.41 2.52
CA LEU A 212 22.11 -3.50 3.04
C LEU A 212 21.68 -2.48 1.97
N LEU A 213 22.63 -1.85 1.26
CA LEU A 213 22.30 -0.89 0.21
C LEU A 213 21.52 -1.54 -0.94
N MET A 214 21.94 -2.74 -1.38
CA MET A 214 21.20 -3.48 -2.42
C MET A 214 19.82 -3.90 -1.95
N ALA A 215 19.67 -4.35 -0.70
CA ALA A 215 18.39 -4.69 -0.11
C ALA A 215 17.46 -3.48 -0.06
N VAL A 216 17.94 -2.30 0.38
CA VAL A 216 17.19 -1.04 0.40
C VAL A 216 16.75 -0.63 -1.00
N ILE A 217 17.65 -0.65 -1.98
CA ILE A 217 17.33 -0.29 -3.37
C ILE A 217 16.30 -1.27 -3.96
N GLY A 218 16.47 -2.58 -3.75
CA GLY A 218 15.52 -3.57 -4.21
C GLY A 218 14.15 -3.37 -3.57
N VAL A 219 14.06 -3.27 -2.25
CA VAL A 219 12.78 -3.07 -1.54
C VAL A 219 12.13 -1.73 -1.91
N SER A 220 12.90 -0.73 -2.37
CA SER A 220 12.37 0.57 -2.78
C SER A 220 11.35 0.49 -3.92
N PHE A 221 11.37 -0.56 -4.74
CA PHE A 221 10.32 -0.86 -5.70
C PHE A 221 8.96 -1.04 -5.03
N LYS A 222 8.88 -1.79 -3.93
CA LYS A 222 7.62 -2.08 -3.23
C LYS A 222 6.94 -0.80 -2.72
N ILE A 223 7.73 0.21 -2.34
CA ILE A 223 7.22 1.51 -1.90
C ILE A 223 7.11 2.54 -3.03
N ALA A 224 7.43 2.15 -4.26
CA ALA A 224 7.45 3.03 -5.43
C ALA A 224 8.36 4.27 -5.24
N ALA A 225 9.52 4.12 -4.57
CA ALA A 225 10.48 5.20 -4.41
C ALA A 225 11.39 5.33 -5.64
N VAL A 226 11.89 6.54 -5.90
CA VAL A 226 12.90 6.80 -6.94
C VAL A 226 14.20 6.07 -6.57
N PRO A 227 14.82 5.32 -7.51
CA PRO A 227 14.54 5.27 -8.95
C PRO A 227 13.51 4.22 -9.41
N MET A 228 13.01 3.36 -8.54
CA MET A 228 12.19 2.19 -8.89
C MET A 228 10.68 2.49 -9.04
N HIS A 229 10.28 3.73 -9.33
CA HIS A 229 8.89 4.22 -9.33
C HIS A 229 8.17 4.14 -10.69
N PHE A 230 8.88 3.88 -11.79
CA PHE A 230 8.38 4.07 -13.16
C PHE A 230 7.12 3.30 -13.52
N TYR A 231 6.88 2.15 -12.90
CA TYR A 231 5.73 1.31 -13.18
C TYR A 231 4.41 1.89 -12.64
N THR A 232 4.48 2.66 -11.56
CA THR A 232 3.31 3.02 -10.73
C THR A 232 2.23 3.77 -11.50
N PRO A 233 2.52 4.80 -12.32
CA PRO A 233 1.48 5.52 -13.05
C PRO A 233 0.75 4.65 -14.07
N ASP A 234 1.47 3.81 -14.80
CA ASP A 234 0.90 2.94 -15.82
C ASP A 234 0.04 1.84 -15.17
N VAL A 235 0.52 1.25 -14.07
CA VAL A 235 -0.19 0.19 -13.35
C VAL A 235 -1.48 0.72 -12.70
N TYR A 236 -1.46 1.93 -12.10
CA TYR A 236 -2.67 2.50 -11.51
C TYR A 236 -3.71 2.88 -12.56
N GLN A 237 -3.28 3.33 -13.73
CA GLN A 237 -4.17 3.67 -14.83
C GLN A 237 -4.75 2.41 -15.48
N GLY A 238 -3.94 1.38 -15.71
CA GLY A 238 -4.36 0.14 -16.36
C GLY A 238 -5.24 -0.73 -15.47
N ALA A 239 -5.05 -0.74 -14.16
CA ALA A 239 -5.86 -1.51 -13.22
C ALA A 239 -7.24 -0.87 -12.97
N ALA A 240 -8.22 -1.67 -12.55
CA ALA A 240 -9.48 -1.15 -12.02
C ALA A 240 -9.24 -0.32 -10.74
N SER A 241 -10.04 0.72 -10.51
CA SER A 241 -9.88 1.64 -9.37
C SER A 241 -9.78 0.93 -8.01
N PRO A 242 -10.56 -0.13 -7.70
CA PRO A 242 -10.40 -0.89 -6.48
C PRO A 242 -9.05 -1.60 -6.34
N VAL A 243 -8.52 -2.13 -7.45
CA VAL A 243 -7.20 -2.76 -7.46
C VAL A 243 -6.11 -1.71 -7.29
N SER A 244 -6.24 -0.54 -7.90
CA SER A 244 -5.31 0.59 -7.70
C SER A 244 -5.28 1.05 -6.24
N ALA A 245 -6.43 1.07 -5.53
CA ALA A 245 -6.48 1.33 -4.09
C ALA A 245 -5.70 0.29 -3.28
N MET A 246 -5.84 -1.00 -3.61
CA MET A 246 -5.08 -2.08 -2.99
C MET A 246 -3.57 -1.92 -3.22
N LEU A 247 -3.15 -1.63 -4.46
CA LEU A 247 -1.74 -1.40 -4.82
C LEU A 247 -1.14 -0.19 -4.12
N ALA A 248 -1.94 0.82 -3.81
CA ALA A 248 -1.50 1.99 -3.07
C ALA A 248 -1.13 1.67 -1.61
N PHE A 249 -1.74 0.66 -1.01
CA PHE A 249 -1.56 0.33 0.40
C PHE A 249 -0.71 -0.93 0.62
N VAL A 250 -1.10 -2.07 0.02
CA VAL A 250 -0.59 -3.39 0.40
C VAL A 250 0.91 -3.57 0.11
N PRO A 251 1.41 -3.42 -1.14
CA PRO A 251 2.83 -3.56 -1.42
C PRO A 251 3.67 -2.51 -0.70
N LYS A 252 3.14 -1.29 -0.59
CA LYS A 252 3.83 -0.16 0.06
C LYS A 252 4.03 -0.42 1.54
N THR A 253 3.01 -0.88 2.25
CA THR A 253 3.10 -1.23 3.67
C THR A 253 4.10 -2.37 3.88
N ALA A 254 4.09 -3.41 3.03
CA ALA A 254 5.07 -4.48 3.08
C ALA A 254 6.51 -3.95 2.90
N GLY A 255 6.72 -3.07 1.92
CA GLY A 255 8.04 -2.47 1.68
C GLY A 255 8.54 -1.63 2.85
N PHE A 256 7.67 -0.82 3.47
CA PHE A 256 8.07 -0.02 4.64
C PHE A 256 8.37 -0.88 5.87
N ILE A 257 7.57 -1.91 6.14
CA ILE A 257 7.85 -2.86 7.23
C ILE A 257 9.17 -3.60 6.98
N ALA A 258 9.42 -4.05 5.74
CA ALA A 258 10.69 -4.69 5.38
C ALA A 258 11.88 -3.74 5.58
N LEU A 259 11.77 -2.47 5.18
CA LEU A 259 12.81 -1.46 5.44
C LEU A 259 13.05 -1.25 6.94
N MET A 260 11.98 -1.23 7.76
CA MET A 260 12.13 -1.13 9.22
C MET A 260 12.97 -2.29 9.77
N PHE A 261 12.70 -3.53 9.36
CA PHE A 261 13.47 -4.69 9.83
C PHE A 261 14.92 -4.67 9.32
N LEU A 262 15.12 -4.43 8.03
CA LEU A 262 16.46 -4.37 7.43
C LEU A 262 17.34 -3.28 8.07
N LEU A 263 16.77 -2.08 8.26
CA LEU A 263 17.50 -0.99 8.88
C LEU A 263 17.67 -1.17 10.39
N GLY A 264 16.74 -1.90 11.02
CA GLY A 264 16.87 -2.34 12.39
C GLY A 264 18.08 -3.20 12.64
N THR A 265 18.53 -4.01 11.66
CA THR A 265 19.78 -4.79 11.79
C THR A 265 21.03 -3.91 11.83
N ALA A 266 21.03 -2.79 11.11
CA ALA A 266 22.09 -1.78 11.18
C ALA A 266 22.00 -0.91 12.45
N GLY A 267 20.76 -0.62 12.88
CA GLY A 267 20.43 0.22 14.01
C GLY A 267 20.60 1.72 13.75
N TRP A 268 19.93 2.52 14.58
CA TRP A 268 20.01 3.99 14.59
C TRP A 268 20.95 4.48 15.72
N GLY A 269 22.12 3.83 15.86
CA GLY A 269 23.08 4.14 16.92
C GLY A 269 24.25 5.04 16.49
N PHE A 270 24.25 5.51 15.24
CA PHE A 270 25.36 6.27 14.66
C PHE A 270 25.19 7.78 14.85
N GLY A 271 26.26 8.55 14.60
CA GLY A 271 26.30 9.98 14.81
C GLY A 271 26.79 10.39 16.21
N PRO A 272 27.08 11.70 16.42
CA PRO A 272 27.70 12.20 17.67
C PRO A 272 26.85 11.99 18.93
N SER A 273 25.53 11.98 18.79
CA SER A 273 24.56 11.80 19.88
C SER A 273 23.75 10.50 19.78
N GLY A 274 24.07 9.64 18.81
CA GLY A 274 23.18 8.53 18.40
C GLY A 274 21.99 9.04 17.60
N GLY A 275 21.10 8.13 17.20
CA GLY A 275 19.86 8.47 16.50
C GLY A 275 19.97 8.49 14.97
N HIS A 276 21.14 8.23 14.41
CA HIS A 276 21.38 8.20 12.96
C HIS A 276 21.68 6.79 12.47
N LEU A 277 21.37 6.53 11.19
CA LEU A 277 21.81 5.34 10.46
C LEU A 277 23.29 5.46 10.06
N PRO A 278 23.93 4.35 9.63
CA PRO A 278 25.25 4.43 8.98
C PRO A 278 25.21 5.40 7.80
N VAL A 279 26.25 6.26 7.70
CA VAL A 279 26.29 7.36 6.72
C VAL A 279 25.94 6.95 5.28
N PRO A 280 26.46 5.82 4.71
CA PRO A 280 26.10 5.43 3.34
C PRO A 280 24.62 5.12 3.16
N ILE A 281 23.99 4.49 4.17
CA ILE A 281 22.56 4.12 4.14
C ILE A 281 21.71 5.38 4.31
N GLU A 282 22.06 6.22 5.30
CA GLU A 282 21.33 7.47 5.56
C GLU A 282 21.37 8.40 4.35
N ALA A 283 22.54 8.60 3.74
CA ALA A 283 22.68 9.41 2.54
C ALA A 283 21.85 8.87 1.37
N THR A 284 21.85 7.54 1.16
CA THR A 284 21.03 6.90 0.12
C THR A 284 19.54 7.14 0.35
N LEU A 285 19.06 6.89 1.55
CA LEU A 285 17.64 7.10 1.91
C LEU A 285 17.25 8.57 1.83
N TRP A 286 18.14 9.47 2.26
CA TRP A 286 17.92 10.93 2.19
C TRP A 286 17.74 11.40 0.73
N ILE A 287 18.65 10.98 -0.16
CA ILE A 287 18.56 11.29 -1.60
C ILE A 287 17.29 10.67 -2.20
N MET A 288 17.00 9.41 -1.87
CA MET A 288 15.80 8.74 -2.34
C MET A 288 14.52 9.46 -1.85
N ALA A 289 14.45 9.87 -0.59
CA ALA A 289 13.31 10.60 -0.04
C ALA A 289 13.10 11.94 -0.76
N ALA A 290 14.17 12.75 -0.89
CA ALA A 290 14.12 14.05 -1.55
C ALA A 290 13.68 13.94 -3.02
N LEU A 291 14.27 13.00 -3.78
CA LEU A 291 13.92 12.77 -5.18
C LEU A 291 12.50 12.22 -5.31
N THR A 292 12.09 11.28 -4.45
CA THR A 292 10.76 10.66 -4.51
C THR A 292 9.67 11.70 -4.26
N MET A 293 9.84 12.57 -3.27
CA MET A 293 8.92 13.68 -3.01
C MET A 293 8.84 14.63 -4.21
N THR A 294 9.99 15.03 -4.76
CA THR A 294 10.06 16.04 -5.81
C THR A 294 9.55 15.52 -7.15
N VAL A 295 10.03 14.36 -7.58
CA VAL A 295 9.60 13.73 -8.85
C VAL A 295 8.11 13.40 -8.81
N GLY A 296 7.62 12.83 -7.70
CA GLY A 296 6.21 12.52 -7.55
C GLY A 296 5.30 13.75 -7.67
N ASN A 297 5.62 14.82 -6.94
CA ASN A 297 4.79 16.02 -6.96
C ASN A 297 4.87 16.81 -8.27
N VAL A 298 6.06 16.94 -8.86
CA VAL A 298 6.24 17.67 -10.12
C VAL A 298 5.53 16.95 -11.27
N LEU A 299 5.67 15.62 -11.35
CA LEU A 299 5.03 14.86 -12.43
C LEU A 299 3.50 14.76 -12.25
N ALA A 300 2.97 14.81 -11.02
CA ALA A 300 1.53 14.88 -10.76
C ALA A 300 0.88 16.14 -11.37
N LEU A 301 1.58 17.29 -11.36
CA LEU A 301 1.09 18.54 -11.94
C LEU A 301 0.82 18.45 -13.44
N LEU A 302 1.58 17.60 -14.15
CA LEU A 302 1.54 17.47 -15.61
C LEU A 302 0.46 16.49 -16.10
N GLN A 303 -0.25 15.81 -15.16
CA GLN A 303 -1.22 14.78 -15.54
C GLN A 303 -2.63 15.35 -15.72
N SER A 304 -3.39 14.72 -16.64
CA SER A 304 -4.82 14.93 -16.85
C SER A 304 -5.68 13.74 -16.43
N SER A 305 -5.09 12.55 -16.28
CA SER A 305 -5.74 11.37 -15.71
C SER A 305 -5.73 11.45 -14.18
N VAL A 306 -6.89 11.30 -13.54
CA VAL A 306 -7.01 11.33 -12.08
C VAL A 306 -6.24 10.17 -11.46
N LYS A 307 -6.29 8.97 -12.05
CA LYS A 307 -5.53 7.81 -11.57
C LYS A 307 -4.02 8.04 -11.64
N ARG A 308 -3.52 8.67 -12.71
CA ARG A 308 -2.09 9.02 -12.81
C ARG A 308 -1.69 10.11 -11.80
N ILE A 309 -2.54 11.11 -11.57
CA ILE A 309 -2.32 12.11 -10.50
C ILE A 309 -2.19 11.41 -9.15
N LEU A 310 -3.11 10.49 -8.82
CA LEU A 310 -3.08 9.72 -7.58
C LEU A 310 -1.87 8.78 -7.50
N ALA A 311 -1.42 8.22 -8.62
CA ALA A 311 -0.22 7.40 -8.68
C ALA A 311 1.05 8.20 -8.35
N TYR A 312 1.23 9.37 -8.97
CA TYR A 312 2.36 10.26 -8.67
C TYR A 312 2.27 10.85 -7.26
N SER A 313 1.06 11.16 -6.79
CA SER A 313 0.79 11.49 -5.39
C SER A 313 1.25 10.35 -4.47
N SER A 314 0.92 9.09 -4.79
CA SER A 314 1.35 7.90 -4.05
C SER A 314 2.88 7.79 -3.97
N ILE A 315 3.60 8.10 -5.04
CA ILE A 315 5.07 8.19 -5.07
C ILE A 315 5.54 9.28 -4.08
N ALA A 316 4.99 10.49 -4.15
CA ALA A 316 5.36 11.59 -3.25
C ALA A 316 5.12 11.23 -1.77
N HIS A 317 3.99 10.56 -1.45
CA HIS A 317 3.71 10.09 -0.09
C HIS A 317 4.73 9.07 0.40
N SER A 318 5.28 8.20 -0.47
CA SER A 318 6.40 7.32 -0.08
C SER A 318 7.63 8.12 0.31
N GLY A 319 7.92 9.20 -0.40
CA GLY A 319 9.01 10.11 -0.02
C GLY A 319 8.81 10.73 1.36
N TYR A 320 7.57 11.15 1.70
CA TYR A 320 7.25 11.65 3.05
C TYR A 320 7.44 10.56 4.11
N MET A 321 7.00 9.34 3.83
CA MET A 321 7.13 8.20 4.75
C MET A 321 8.59 7.79 4.97
N LEU A 322 9.48 7.94 3.98
CA LEU A 322 10.91 7.70 4.13
C LEU A 322 11.55 8.61 5.18
N VAL A 323 11.01 9.81 5.41
CA VAL A 323 11.46 10.68 6.50
C VAL A 323 11.30 10.02 7.86
N GLY A 324 10.16 9.31 8.07
CA GLY A 324 9.94 8.54 9.30
C GLY A 324 10.93 7.38 9.48
N ILE A 325 11.30 6.70 8.39
CA ILE A 325 12.36 5.67 8.39
C ILE A 325 13.72 6.27 8.79
N ILE A 326 14.09 7.39 8.18
CA ILE A 326 15.38 8.06 8.43
C ILE A 326 15.45 8.56 9.89
N ALA A 327 14.34 9.13 10.40
CA ALA A 327 14.25 9.59 11.77
C ALA A 327 14.35 8.45 12.81
N GLY A 328 13.97 7.21 12.41
CA GLY A 328 14.12 6.03 13.24
C GLY A 328 13.18 5.97 14.46
N PRO A 329 13.50 5.10 15.45
CA PRO A 329 12.64 4.87 16.62
C PRO A 329 12.66 6.00 17.65
N GLY A 330 13.47 7.05 17.48
CA GLY A 330 13.73 8.06 18.50
C GLY A 330 14.66 7.56 19.61
N LEU A 331 14.93 8.40 20.59
CA LEU A 331 15.75 8.03 21.74
C LEU A 331 14.93 7.17 22.72
N PRO A 332 15.56 6.17 23.39
CA PRO A 332 14.89 5.37 24.41
C PRO A 332 14.33 6.26 25.55
N GLY A 333 13.03 6.14 25.81
CA GLY A 333 12.34 6.96 26.81
C GLY A 333 11.96 8.38 26.36
N GLY A 334 12.23 8.73 25.10
CA GLY A 334 11.80 9.98 24.50
C GLY A 334 10.30 10.07 24.26
N PRO A 335 9.76 11.27 24.00
CA PRO A 335 8.35 11.47 23.73
C PRO A 335 7.93 10.74 22.44
N PHE A 336 6.68 10.27 22.41
CA PHE A 336 6.14 9.49 21.27
C PHE A 336 6.20 10.22 19.92
N TYR A 337 6.12 11.55 19.92
CA TYR A 337 6.18 12.37 18.71
C TYR A 337 7.59 12.48 18.08
N GLU A 338 8.62 11.97 18.76
CA GLU A 338 9.97 11.83 18.22
C GLU A 338 10.20 10.47 17.54
N ASN A 339 9.27 9.53 17.71
CA ASN A 339 9.37 8.21 17.13
C ASN A 339 8.91 8.21 15.65
N GLY A 340 9.87 8.25 14.73
CA GLY A 340 9.62 8.26 13.28
C GLY A 340 8.97 6.97 12.77
N LEU A 341 9.27 5.80 13.37
CA LEU A 341 8.67 4.53 12.98
C LEU A 341 7.19 4.47 13.39
N ALA A 342 6.84 5.01 14.56
CA ALA A 342 5.44 5.11 14.99
C ALA A 342 4.68 6.12 14.11
N ALA A 343 5.29 7.27 13.79
CA ALA A 343 4.72 8.25 12.87
C ALA A 343 4.50 7.67 11.47
N LEU A 344 5.43 6.84 10.98
CA LEU A 344 5.30 6.11 9.72
C LEU A 344 4.09 5.17 9.71
N LEU A 345 3.93 4.34 10.74
CA LEU A 345 2.79 3.40 10.82
C LEU A 345 1.45 4.13 10.90
N PHE A 346 1.39 5.20 11.67
CA PHE A 346 0.19 6.04 11.72
C PHE A 346 -0.08 6.68 10.36
N TYR A 347 0.96 7.11 9.65
CA TYR A 347 0.80 7.67 8.31
C TYR A 347 0.36 6.62 7.28
N LEU A 348 0.88 5.40 7.35
CA LEU A 348 0.42 4.29 6.51
C LEU A 348 -1.06 4.00 6.72
N PHE A 349 -1.52 4.00 7.97
CA PHE A 349 -2.94 3.86 8.30
C PHE A 349 -3.78 4.97 7.67
N THR A 350 -3.42 6.23 7.93
CA THR A 350 -4.18 7.37 7.40
C THR A 350 -4.17 7.41 5.88
N TYR A 351 -3.01 7.10 5.27
CA TYR A 351 -2.84 7.02 3.83
C TYR A 351 -3.73 5.91 3.21
N GLY A 352 -3.78 4.74 3.83
CA GLY A 352 -4.66 3.65 3.40
C GLY A 352 -6.13 4.07 3.39
N VAL A 353 -6.62 4.70 4.47
CA VAL A 353 -8.01 5.18 4.56
C VAL A 353 -8.32 6.24 3.50
N MET A 354 -7.45 7.26 3.35
CA MET A 354 -7.63 8.34 2.38
C MET A 354 -7.67 7.81 0.95
N THR A 355 -6.76 6.90 0.62
CA THR A 355 -6.64 6.34 -0.72
C THR A 355 -7.84 5.47 -1.07
N VAL A 356 -8.27 4.59 -0.15
CA VAL A 356 -9.47 3.77 -0.35
C VAL A 356 -10.69 4.66 -0.58
N GLY A 357 -10.86 5.72 0.22
CA GLY A 357 -11.98 6.67 0.06
C GLY A 357 -11.97 7.37 -1.30
N THR A 358 -10.81 7.84 -1.76
CA THR A 358 -10.68 8.51 -3.06
C THR A 358 -10.96 7.55 -4.22
N PHE A 359 -10.39 6.36 -4.22
CA PHE A 359 -10.63 5.36 -5.25
C PHE A 359 -12.04 4.77 -5.20
N ALA A 360 -12.71 4.75 -4.03
CA ALA A 360 -14.11 4.35 -3.92
C ALA A 360 -15.02 5.28 -4.71
N VAL A 361 -14.75 6.59 -4.68
CA VAL A 361 -15.48 7.55 -5.50
C VAL A 361 -15.23 7.31 -6.98
N LEU A 362 -13.96 7.15 -7.40
CA LEU A 362 -13.63 6.88 -8.81
C LEU A 362 -14.26 5.57 -9.30
N ALA A 363 -14.23 4.51 -8.49
CA ALA A 363 -14.86 3.24 -8.83
C ALA A 363 -16.39 3.31 -8.95
N SER A 364 -17.02 4.33 -8.34
CA SER A 364 -18.46 4.57 -8.43
C SER A 364 -18.88 5.37 -9.66
N LEU A 365 -17.92 5.95 -10.40
CA LEU A 365 -18.16 6.78 -11.56
C LEU A 365 -17.89 6.01 -12.84
N GLU A 366 -18.90 5.83 -13.69
CA GLU A 366 -18.80 5.11 -14.95
C GLU A 366 -19.43 5.92 -16.11
N HIS A 367 -18.83 5.83 -17.28
CA HIS A 367 -19.42 6.29 -18.53
C HIS A 367 -20.52 5.32 -19.03
N ARG A 368 -21.36 5.74 -19.98
CA ARG A 368 -22.40 4.88 -20.60
C ARG A 368 -21.87 3.60 -21.21
N ASN A 369 -20.63 3.61 -21.68
CA ASN A 369 -19.94 2.45 -22.26
C ASN A 369 -19.38 1.47 -21.21
N GLY A 370 -19.59 1.72 -19.91
CA GLY A 370 -19.08 0.90 -18.80
C GLY A 370 -17.61 1.16 -18.45
N LYS A 371 -16.94 2.14 -19.06
CA LYS A 371 -15.58 2.55 -18.68
C LYS A 371 -15.61 3.39 -17.42
N GLU A 372 -14.64 3.16 -16.53
CA GLU A 372 -14.45 4.00 -15.35
C GLU A 372 -14.05 5.43 -15.73
N ALA A 373 -14.48 6.39 -14.93
CA ALA A 373 -14.06 7.78 -15.03
C ALA A 373 -12.56 7.88 -14.68
N ASP A 374 -11.75 8.44 -15.58
CA ASP A 374 -10.30 8.61 -15.39
C ASP A 374 -9.82 10.04 -15.66
N HIS A 375 -10.47 10.76 -16.56
CA HIS A 375 -10.07 12.12 -16.88
C HIS A 375 -10.54 13.11 -15.81
N ILE A 376 -9.76 14.19 -15.61
CA ILE A 376 -10.10 15.22 -14.62
C ILE A 376 -11.47 15.89 -14.90
N ASP A 377 -11.90 15.93 -16.15
CA ASP A 377 -13.21 16.45 -16.52
C ASP A 377 -14.37 15.51 -16.14
N ASP A 378 -14.09 14.22 -15.94
CA ASP A 378 -15.11 13.23 -15.54
C ASP A 378 -15.62 13.46 -14.10
N ILE A 379 -14.80 14.09 -13.26
CA ILE A 379 -15.18 14.44 -11.88
C ILE A 379 -15.79 15.86 -11.76
N ARG A 380 -15.97 16.57 -12.91
CA ARG A 380 -16.48 17.93 -12.94
C ARG A 380 -17.91 17.99 -12.39
N GLY A 381 -18.13 18.90 -11.44
CA GLY A 381 -19.45 19.13 -10.85
C GLY A 381 -20.02 18.00 -10.01
N ILE A 382 -19.20 16.99 -9.62
CA ILE A 382 -19.66 15.84 -8.83
C ILE A 382 -20.25 16.26 -7.48
N CYS A 383 -19.81 17.38 -6.89
CA CYS A 383 -20.35 17.88 -5.63
C CYS A 383 -21.80 18.35 -5.75
N LYS A 384 -22.25 18.72 -6.96
CA LYS A 384 -23.64 19.11 -7.23
C LYS A 384 -24.48 17.93 -7.69
N SER A 385 -23.96 17.14 -8.63
CA SER A 385 -24.68 16.00 -9.21
C SER A 385 -24.83 14.84 -8.21
N HIS A 386 -23.79 14.54 -7.44
CA HIS A 386 -23.74 13.44 -6.46
C HIS A 386 -23.08 13.92 -5.16
N PRO A 387 -23.80 14.68 -4.30
CA PRO A 387 -23.21 15.39 -3.16
C PRO A 387 -22.42 14.49 -2.21
N VAL A 388 -22.90 13.29 -1.90
CA VAL A 388 -22.22 12.35 -0.99
C VAL A 388 -20.87 11.92 -1.57
N LEU A 389 -20.82 11.53 -2.84
CA LEU A 389 -19.59 11.14 -3.50
C LEU A 389 -18.63 12.32 -3.65
N GLY A 390 -19.16 13.48 -4.05
CA GLY A 390 -18.37 14.70 -4.20
C GLY A 390 -17.72 15.14 -2.89
N TRP A 391 -18.47 15.19 -1.81
CA TRP A 391 -17.92 15.56 -0.50
C TRP A 391 -16.93 14.50 0.03
N THR A 392 -17.19 13.21 -0.17
CA THR A 392 -16.24 12.16 0.17
C THR A 392 -14.92 12.35 -0.59
N PHE A 393 -14.99 12.64 -1.91
CA PHE A 393 -13.81 12.91 -2.72
C PHE A 393 -13.04 14.13 -2.20
N VAL A 394 -13.73 15.24 -1.95
CA VAL A 394 -13.12 16.48 -1.45
C VAL A 394 -12.44 16.27 -0.11
N ILE A 395 -13.11 15.61 0.85
CA ILE A 395 -12.54 15.36 2.18
C ILE A 395 -11.30 14.47 2.10
N THR A 396 -11.35 13.41 1.31
CA THR A 396 -10.21 12.48 1.17
C THR A 396 -9.03 13.14 0.45
N VAL A 397 -9.28 13.92 -0.60
CA VAL A 397 -8.25 14.68 -1.34
C VAL A 397 -7.65 15.79 -0.46
N LEU A 398 -8.44 16.53 0.30
CA LEU A 398 -7.95 17.52 1.27
C LEU A 398 -7.16 16.85 2.41
N SER A 399 -7.55 15.64 2.81
CA SER A 399 -6.78 14.87 3.79
C SER A 399 -5.41 14.45 3.22
N MET A 400 -5.32 14.02 1.95
CA MET A 400 -4.05 13.73 1.28
C MET A 400 -3.17 15.00 1.16
N LEU A 401 -3.77 16.15 0.89
CA LEU A 401 -3.07 17.44 0.93
C LEU A 401 -2.43 17.70 2.30
N GLY A 402 -3.09 17.27 3.37
CA GLY A 402 -2.71 17.59 4.75
C GLY A 402 -3.39 18.88 5.23
N PHE A 403 -4.68 19.04 4.94
CA PHE A 403 -5.46 20.17 5.44
C PHE A 403 -5.90 19.94 6.90
N PRO A 404 -5.62 20.87 7.84
CA PRO A 404 -6.13 20.77 9.21
C PRO A 404 -7.66 20.83 9.24
N PRO A 405 -8.36 20.07 10.09
CA PRO A 405 -7.93 19.09 11.13
C PRO A 405 -7.97 17.62 10.66
N LEU A 406 -7.81 17.36 9.36
CA LEU A 406 -7.96 16.02 8.81
C LEU A 406 -6.78 15.08 9.17
N LEU A 407 -7.05 13.77 9.13
CA LEU A 407 -6.09 12.73 9.53
C LEU A 407 -4.74 12.82 8.81
N GLY A 408 -4.74 13.16 7.51
CA GLY A 408 -3.52 13.30 6.73
C GLY A 408 -2.60 14.43 7.22
N PHE A 409 -3.16 15.51 7.77
CA PHE A 409 -2.38 16.56 8.42
C PHE A 409 -1.68 16.04 9.69
N ILE A 410 -2.41 15.34 10.55
CA ILE A 410 -1.87 14.77 11.80
C ILE A 410 -0.74 13.80 11.48
N GLY A 411 -0.94 12.94 10.46
CA GLY A 411 0.10 12.00 10.02
C GLY A 411 1.35 12.70 9.47
N LYS A 412 1.20 13.72 8.62
CA LYS A 412 2.34 14.53 8.15
C LYS A 412 3.04 15.24 9.30
N LEU A 413 2.28 15.82 10.23
CA LEU A 413 2.83 16.50 11.39
C LEU A 413 3.72 15.56 12.23
N GLY A 414 3.29 14.29 12.42
CA GLY A 414 4.10 13.29 13.09
C GLY A 414 5.45 13.04 12.39
N LEU A 415 5.45 12.97 11.05
CA LEU A 415 6.70 12.83 10.28
C LEU A 415 7.59 14.09 10.39
N PHE A 416 6.98 15.29 10.39
CA PHE A 416 7.69 16.55 10.58
C PHE A 416 8.37 16.60 11.95
N THR A 417 7.64 16.31 13.03
CA THR A 417 8.17 16.37 14.39
C THR A 417 9.28 15.37 14.61
N ALA A 418 9.12 14.13 14.13
CA ALA A 418 10.15 13.10 14.22
C ALA A 418 11.42 13.47 13.44
N GLY A 419 11.28 14.01 12.22
CA GLY A 419 12.43 14.43 11.42
C GLY A 419 13.16 15.67 11.99
N ILE A 420 12.45 16.59 12.65
CA ILE A 420 13.05 17.72 13.38
C ILE A 420 13.82 17.20 14.59
N ALA A 421 13.23 16.30 15.38
CA ALA A 421 13.86 15.71 16.56
C ALA A 421 15.12 14.92 16.20
N ALA A 422 15.14 14.25 15.05
CA ALA A 422 16.32 13.55 14.52
C ALA A 422 17.34 14.48 13.84
N GLY A 423 17.11 15.81 13.79
CA GLY A 423 18.06 16.79 13.23
C GLY A 423 18.08 16.88 11.70
N HIS A 424 17.16 16.24 10.98
CA HIS A 424 17.11 16.24 9.51
C HIS A 424 16.42 17.50 8.93
N TYR A 425 16.80 18.69 9.39
CA TYR A 425 16.14 19.97 9.05
C TYR A 425 16.02 20.22 7.54
N ALA A 426 17.10 19.96 6.78
CA ALA A 426 17.07 20.18 5.33
C ALA A 426 16.03 19.28 4.63
N LEU A 427 15.91 18.02 5.04
CA LEU A 427 14.91 17.10 4.50
C LEU A 427 13.50 17.55 4.86
N ILE A 428 13.30 18.07 6.06
CA ILE A 428 12.01 18.63 6.51
C ILE A 428 11.62 19.87 5.71
N VAL A 429 12.57 20.74 5.37
CA VAL A 429 12.31 21.89 4.47
C VAL A 429 11.88 21.40 3.09
N ILE A 430 12.57 20.40 2.53
CA ILE A 430 12.20 19.77 1.25
C ILE A 430 10.79 19.18 1.33
N LEU A 431 10.43 18.49 2.42
CA LEU A 431 9.08 17.94 2.65
C LEU A 431 8.03 19.06 2.67
N GLY A 432 8.30 20.18 3.35
CA GLY A 432 7.41 21.34 3.41
C GLY A 432 7.16 21.95 2.03
N ILE A 433 8.24 22.20 1.26
CA ILE A 433 8.14 22.71 -0.12
C ILE A 433 7.35 21.76 -1.00
N ASN A 434 7.63 20.46 -0.93
CA ASN A 434 6.92 19.45 -1.70
C ASN A 434 5.44 19.33 -1.29
N SER A 435 5.08 19.52 -0.04
CA SER A 435 3.69 19.60 0.41
C SER A 435 2.97 20.81 -0.17
N ALA A 436 3.66 21.95 -0.33
CA ALA A 436 3.10 23.13 -0.99
C ALA A 436 2.90 22.90 -2.51
N ILE A 437 3.85 22.22 -3.17
CA ILE A 437 3.69 21.83 -4.59
C ILE A 437 2.47 20.89 -4.75
N ALA A 438 2.31 19.93 -3.84
CA ALA A 438 1.18 19.01 -3.83
C ALA A 438 -0.18 19.74 -3.75
N ALA A 439 -0.24 20.87 -3.05
CA ALA A 439 -1.45 21.66 -2.94
C ALA A 439 -2.01 22.06 -4.32
N CYS A 440 -1.16 22.33 -5.30
CA CYS A 440 -1.60 22.79 -6.62
C CYS A 440 -2.47 21.75 -7.33
N TYR A 441 -2.06 20.49 -7.39
CA TYR A 441 -2.86 19.47 -8.07
C TYR A 441 -4.03 18.96 -7.23
N TYR A 442 -3.93 18.90 -5.91
CA TYR A 442 -5.05 18.53 -5.06
C TYR A 442 -6.16 19.59 -5.07
N LEU A 443 -5.82 20.87 -4.96
CA LEU A 443 -6.79 21.96 -5.05
C LEU A 443 -7.41 22.04 -6.46
N ARG A 444 -6.65 21.70 -7.52
CA ARG A 444 -7.19 21.55 -8.86
C ARG A 444 -8.28 20.47 -8.92
N LEU A 445 -8.07 19.29 -8.32
CA LEU A 445 -9.07 18.21 -8.24
C LEU A 445 -10.31 18.69 -7.47
N VAL A 446 -10.12 19.35 -6.33
CA VAL A 446 -11.20 19.92 -5.52
C VAL A 446 -11.97 20.98 -6.32
N ALA A 447 -11.29 21.94 -6.96
CA ALA A 447 -11.93 22.99 -7.74
C ALA A 447 -12.79 22.43 -8.87
N VAL A 448 -12.27 21.48 -9.64
CA VAL A 448 -13.00 20.83 -10.73
C VAL A 448 -14.25 20.11 -10.21
N SER A 449 -14.21 19.49 -9.04
CA SER A 449 -15.38 18.81 -8.46
C SER A 449 -16.55 19.73 -8.12
N TYR A 450 -16.32 21.06 -7.99
CA TYR A 450 -17.35 22.07 -7.75
C TYR A 450 -17.83 22.78 -9.02
N ILE A 451 -16.99 22.86 -10.08
CA ILE A 451 -17.30 23.59 -11.30
C ILE A 451 -18.37 22.83 -12.09
N ASP A 452 -19.52 23.45 -12.25
CA ASP A 452 -20.63 22.97 -13.06
C ASP A 452 -20.61 23.66 -14.43
N ASP A 453 -20.16 22.95 -15.46
CA ASP A 453 -20.27 23.33 -16.86
C ASP A 453 -21.10 22.26 -17.58
N SER A 454 -22.39 22.20 -17.27
CA SER A 454 -23.33 21.20 -17.81
C SER A 454 -23.41 21.16 -19.35
N GLU A 455 -22.94 22.20 -20.04
CA GLU A 455 -22.97 22.31 -21.50
C GLU A 455 -21.73 21.61 -22.18
N LYS A 456 -20.67 21.25 -21.45
CA LYS A 456 -19.40 20.74 -22.06
C LYS A 456 -19.15 19.25 -21.89
N SER A 457 -19.91 18.54 -21.08
CA SER A 457 -19.75 17.08 -20.94
C SER A 457 -20.35 16.37 -22.15
N LYS A 458 -19.53 15.97 -23.11
CA LYS A 458 -19.93 15.17 -24.28
C LYS A 458 -20.43 13.79 -23.89
N ASP A 459 -19.96 13.21 -22.78
CA ASP A 459 -20.37 11.93 -22.23
C ASP A 459 -20.67 12.07 -20.72
N PRO A 460 -21.96 12.04 -20.31
CA PRO A 460 -22.31 12.14 -18.92
C PRO A 460 -21.81 10.92 -18.14
N VAL A 461 -21.18 11.18 -16.98
CA VAL A 461 -20.76 10.15 -16.03
C VAL A 461 -21.91 9.84 -15.09
N TYR A 462 -22.19 8.58 -14.89
CA TYR A 462 -23.24 8.09 -14.01
C TYR A 462 -22.63 7.54 -12.72
N ALA A 463 -23.20 7.90 -11.58
CA ALA A 463 -22.86 7.26 -10.31
C ALA A 463 -23.61 5.93 -10.22
N THR A 464 -22.86 4.85 -10.16
CA THR A 464 -23.43 3.53 -9.90
C THR A 464 -23.15 3.18 -8.44
N PRO A 465 -24.19 2.83 -7.63
CA PRO A 465 -23.96 2.45 -6.25
C PRO A 465 -23.09 1.20 -6.19
N PHE A 466 -21.84 1.36 -5.78
CA PHE A 466 -20.83 0.30 -5.75
C PHE A 466 -21.15 -0.76 -4.69
N PHE A 467 -21.74 -0.37 -3.56
CA PHE A 467 -22.07 -1.24 -2.44
C PHE A 467 -23.47 -1.89 -2.51
N LEU A 468 -24.32 -1.49 -3.45
CA LEU A 468 -25.73 -1.85 -3.49
C LEU A 468 -26.15 -2.41 -4.84
N ARG A 469 -25.28 -3.17 -5.50
CA ARG A 469 -25.77 -4.13 -6.47
C ARG A 469 -25.89 -5.52 -5.82
N PRO A 470 -26.90 -5.74 -4.95
CA PRO A 470 -27.58 -6.97 -5.05
C PRO A 470 -28.14 -6.89 -6.48
N THR A 471 -27.76 -7.77 -7.35
CA THR A 471 -28.56 -8.23 -8.45
C THR A 471 -29.97 -7.74 -8.22
N ALA A 472 -30.30 -6.59 -8.83
CA ALA A 472 -31.68 -6.16 -8.92
C ALA A 472 -32.35 -7.24 -9.75
N GLY A 473 -33.26 -8.00 -9.09
CA GLY A 473 -34.17 -8.91 -9.74
C GLY A 473 -35.12 -8.17 -10.65
#